data_07a1fdda360c791d0ec5c4c407e49428
#
_entry.id   07a1fdda360c791d0ec5c4c407e49428
#
_cell.length_a   1.000
_cell.length_b   1.000
_cell.length_c   1.000
_cell.angle_alpha   90.00
_cell.angle_beta   90.00
_cell.angle_gamma   90.00
#
_symmetry.space_group_name_H-M   'P 1'
#
loop_
_entity.id
_entity.type
_entity.pdbx_description
1 polymer ?
#
loop_
_entity_poly.entity_id
_entity_poly.type
_entity_poly.pdbx_seq_one_letter_code
_entity_poly.pdbx_strand_id
1 'polypeptide(L)'
;ILFIGNSFTVDATEHLPGMLKSAGITHVRMVRAYHGGYKLPEFFENYAAPDICTYYYCEPGATKWENEGTLNRSLKSIVESDTWDIVTLQEHTGSYYAWEWDETERGAISGLCDYIQQAQPLDRPTIGYIMAQAYGAYHSHYPKYFANQQAMFEAIVAQVRKITAQTCIDIVIPSGTSLQNLRTSSLNRDNGMDLTRASYHMDYGISRYAAAATVFRTLVTPCTGVSVEGNGYRYSTSSTSTTGYSTPVTDANAPVAIRAALEACRTPYAVTDMSKY
;
A
#
# COMPACT_ATOMS: atom_id res chain seq x y z
N ILE A 1 -10.02 -8.68 -5.52
CA ILE A 1 -9.02 -7.61 -5.63
C ILE A 1 -7.65 -8.24 -5.83
N LEU A 2 -6.89 -7.80 -6.84
CA LEU A 2 -5.50 -8.19 -7.04
C LEU A 2 -4.57 -7.01 -6.67
N PHE A 3 -3.56 -7.28 -5.85
CA PHE A 3 -2.53 -6.31 -5.47
C PHE A 3 -1.19 -6.74 -6.07
N ILE A 4 -0.62 -5.92 -6.96
CA ILE A 4 0.68 -6.16 -7.61
C ILE A 4 1.71 -5.21 -7.02
N GLY A 5 2.80 -5.74 -6.46
CA GLY A 5 3.87 -4.92 -5.91
C GLY A 5 4.81 -5.67 -4.97
N ASN A 6 5.57 -4.90 -4.21
CA ASN A 6 6.61 -5.38 -3.32
C ASN A 6 6.17 -5.31 -1.82
N SER A 7 7.14 -5.23 -0.93
CA SER A 7 6.88 -5.20 0.53
C SER A 7 6.04 -3.99 0.99
N PHE A 8 5.97 -2.90 0.23
CA PHE A 8 5.11 -1.77 0.55
C PHE A 8 3.63 -2.08 0.27
N THR A 9 3.33 -2.92 -0.71
CA THR A 9 1.99 -3.50 -0.88
C THR A 9 1.60 -4.35 0.33
N VAL A 10 2.53 -5.17 0.84
CA VAL A 10 2.30 -5.94 2.07
C VAL A 10 2.02 -5.00 3.24
N ASP A 11 2.84 -3.96 3.42
CA ASP A 11 2.61 -2.98 4.49
C ASP A 11 1.21 -2.33 4.40
N ALA A 12 0.75 -2.00 3.19
CA ALA A 12 -0.54 -1.35 3.00
C ALA A 12 -1.76 -2.27 3.18
N THR A 13 -1.60 -3.58 3.02
CA THR A 13 -2.74 -4.51 2.95
C THR A 13 -2.76 -5.58 4.05
N GLU A 14 -1.76 -5.60 4.95
CA GLU A 14 -1.61 -6.69 5.93
C GLU A 14 -2.80 -6.83 6.88
N HIS A 15 -3.34 -5.73 7.38
CA HIS A 15 -4.48 -5.76 8.30
C HIS A 15 -5.85 -5.76 7.62
N LEU A 16 -5.90 -5.64 6.29
CA LEU A 16 -7.15 -5.55 5.54
C LEU A 16 -8.09 -6.75 5.75
N PRO A 17 -7.61 -8.02 5.76
CA PRO A 17 -8.47 -9.17 6.04
C PRO A 17 -9.19 -9.08 7.38
N GLY A 18 -8.46 -8.75 8.45
CA GLY A 18 -9.03 -8.57 9.78
C GLY A 18 -10.04 -7.43 9.85
N MET A 19 -9.77 -6.33 9.15
CA MET A 19 -10.70 -5.19 9.07
C MET A 19 -11.97 -5.53 8.30
N LEU A 20 -11.88 -6.25 7.18
CA LEU A 20 -13.05 -6.74 6.42
C LEU A 20 -13.93 -7.63 7.28
N LYS A 21 -13.33 -8.61 7.94
CA LYS A 21 -14.07 -9.53 8.84
C LYS A 21 -14.75 -8.78 9.97
N SER A 22 -14.06 -7.83 10.60
CA SER A 22 -14.61 -7.01 11.68
C SER A 22 -15.78 -6.14 11.20
N ALA A 23 -15.78 -5.73 9.94
CA ALA A 23 -16.85 -4.97 9.30
C ALA A 23 -18.01 -5.85 8.77
N GLY A 24 -17.95 -7.18 8.97
CA GLY A 24 -18.96 -8.11 8.46
C GLY A 24 -18.88 -8.38 6.96
N ILE A 25 -17.80 -7.95 6.28
CA ILE A 25 -17.59 -8.15 4.85
C ILE A 25 -16.87 -9.49 4.65
N THR A 26 -17.59 -10.48 4.11
CA THR A 26 -17.10 -11.86 3.99
C THR A 26 -17.12 -12.41 2.56
N HIS A 27 -17.32 -11.57 1.57
CA HIS A 27 -17.43 -11.96 0.16
C HIS A 27 -16.32 -11.41 -0.74
N VAL A 28 -15.30 -10.76 -0.14
CA VAL A 28 -14.16 -10.22 -0.88
C VAL A 28 -13.02 -11.22 -0.89
N ARG A 29 -12.61 -11.64 -2.08
CA ARG A 29 -11.38 -12.39 -2.31
C ARG A 29 -10.23 -11.44 -2.63
N MET A 30 -9.07 -11.68 -2.04
CA MET A 30 -7.88 -10.84 -2.25
C MET A 30 -6.67 -11.69 -2.58
N VAL A 31 -5.85 -11.20 -3.51
CA VAL A 31 -4.58 -11.81 -3.91
C VAL A 31 -3.50 -10.74 -3.96
N ARG A 32 -2.27 -11.11 -3.54
CA ARG A 32 -1.05 -10.33 -3.79
C ARG A 32 -0.15 -11.11 -4.76
N ALA A 33 0.20 -10.48 -5.87
CA ALA A 33 1.33 -10.87 -6.70
C ALA A 33 2.56 -10.12 -6.16
N TYR A 34 3.34 -10.78 -5.32
CA TYR A 34 4.40 -10.17 -4.54
C TYR A 34 5.79 -10.55 -5.04
N HIS A 35 6.67 -9.55 -5.18
CA HIS A 35 8.12 -9.76 -5.28
C HIS A 35 8.85 -8.72 -4.44
N GLY A 36 9.76 -9.17 -3.56
CA GLY A 36 10.50 -8.28 -2.67
C GLY A 36 11.42 -7.32 -3.42
N GLY A 37 11.18 -6.00 -3.28
CA GLY A 37 12.01 -4.97 -3.87
C GLY A 37 11.79 -4.70 -5.37
N TYR A 38 10.98 -5.49 -6.09
CA TYR A 38 10.68 -5.28 -7.51
C TYR A 38 10.02 -3.92 -7.73
N LYS A 39 10.35 -3.35 -8.88
CA LYS A 39 9.74 -2.15 -9.46
C LYS A 39 8.75 -2.55 -10.54
N LEU A 40 7.86 -1.65 -10.92
CA LEU A 40 6.88 -1.92 -11.98
C LEU A 40 7.52 -2.23 -13.34
N PRO A 41 8.62 -1.59 -13.79
CA PRO A 41 9.34 -2.02 -14.99
C PRO A 41 9.80 -3.49 -14.93
N GLU A 42 10.29 -3.96 -13.79
CA GLU A 42 10.73 -5.35 -13.63
C GLU A 42 9.54 -6.33 -13.70
N PHE A 43 8.38 -5.97 -13.13
CA PHE A 43 7.15 -6.75 -13.30
C PHE A 43 6.69 -6.78 -14.76
N PHE A 44 6.81 -5.68 -15.48
CA PHE A 44 6.44 -5.60 -16.88
C PHE A 44 7.36 -6.45 -17.77
N GLU A 45 8.67 -6.28 -17.64
CA GLU A 45 9.68 -7.02 -18.40
C GLU A 45 9.59 -8.54 -18.18
N ASN A 46 9.28 -8.95 -16.92
CA ASN A 46 9.20 -10.35 -16.54
C ASN A 46 7.77 -10.87 -16.40
N TYR A 47 6.78 -10.23 -17.02
CA TYR A 47 5.35 -10.53 -16.84
C TYR A 47 5.01 -12.03 -17.00
N ALA A 48 5.56 -12.69 -18.00
CA ALA A 48 5.33 -14.10 -18.30
C ALA A 48 6.42 -15.03 -17.73
N ALA A 49 7.49 -14.49 -17.15
CA ALA A 49 8.55 -15.32 -16.60
C ALA A 49 8.04 -16.16 -15.43
N PRO A 50 8.36 -17.46 -15.35
CA PRO A 50 7.95 -18.30 -14.24
C PRO A 50 8.63 -17.84 -12.94
N ASP A 51 8.01 -18.19 -11.83
CA ASP A 51 8.62 -18.12 -10.49
C ASP A 51 9.12 -16.73 -10.07
N ILE A 52 8.48 -15.65 -10.59
CA ILE A 52 8.82 -14.27 -10.20
C ILE A 52 7.93 -13.73 -9.07
N CYS A 53 6.77 -14.31 -8.83
CA CYS A 53 5.84 -13.85 -7.79
C CYS A 53 5.65 -14.90 -6.72
N THR A 54 5.65 -14.47 -5.46
CA THR A 54 4.99 -15.19 -4.39
C THR A 54 3.50 -14.89 -4.45
N TYR A 55 2.70 -15.94 -4.55
CA TYR A 55 1.25 -15.85 -4.57
C TYR A 55 0.72 -15.87 -3.13
N TYR A 56 0.30 -14.72 -2.63
CA TYR A 56 -0.47 -14.65 -1.39
C TYR A 56 -1.95 -14.53 -1.72
N TYR A 57 -2.78 -15.18 -0.92
CA TYR A 57 -4.22 -15.12 -1.07
C TYR A 57 -4.93 -14.98 0.28
N CYS A 58 -6.12 -14.42 0.23
CA CYS A 58 -7.03 -14.33 1.35
C CYS A 58 -8.43 -14.66 0.83
N GLU A 59 -8.92 -15.82 1.20
CA GLU A 59 -10.25 -16.28 0.79
C GLU A 59 -11.36 -15.47 1.48
N PRO A 60 -12.55 -15.40 0.87
CA PRO A 60 -13.69 -14.70 1.43
C PRO A 60 -13.96 -15.09 2.89
N GLY A 61 -13.99 -14.09 3.78
CA GLY A 61 -14.21 -14.30 5.21
C GLY A 61 -13.01 -14.76 6.03
N ALA A 62 -11.85 -15.01 5.40
CA ALA A 62 -10.60 -15.26 6.12
C ALA A 62 -10.10 -13.98 6.81
N THR A 63 -9.22 -14.15 7.81
CA THR A 63 -8.65 -13.05 8.60
C THR A 63 -7.15 -12.87 8.40
N LYS A 64 -6.55 -13.73 7.59
CA LYS A 64 -5.10 -13.78 7.37
C LYS A 64 -4.79 -14.02 5.90
N TRP A 65 -3.63 -13.57 5.50
CA TRP A 65 -3.02 -13.94 4.24
C TRP A 65 -2.35 -15.31 4.36
N GLU A 66 -2.52 -16.13 3.33
CA GLU A 66 -1.82 -17.41 3.13
C GLU A 66 -0.97 -17.32 1.87
N ASN A 67 -0.04 -18.26 1.67
CA ASN A 67 0.76 -18.34 0.45
C ASN A 67 1.00 -19.80 0.05
N GLU A 68 1.28 -20.00 -1.25
CA GLU A 68 1.55 -21.33 -1.82
C GLU A 68 3.05 -21.65 -1.92
N GLY A 69 3.91 -20.85 -1.32
CA GLY A 69 5.37 -20.95 -1.43
C GLY A 69 5.97 -19.67 -2.01
N THR A 70 7.29 -19.59 -1.99
CA THR A 70 8.03 -18.39 -2.40
C THR A 70 8.36 -18.43 -3.88
N LEU A 71 8.10 -17.33 -4.60
CA LEU A 71 8.43 -17.16 -6.04
C LEU A 71 8.02 -18.37 -6.89
N ASN A 72 6.74 -18.70 -6.88
CA ASN A 72 6.23 -19.93 -7.48
C ASN A 72 5.26 -19.71 -8.66
N ARG A 73 5.03 -18.45 -9.06
CA ARG A 73 4.11 -18.11 -10.17
C ARG A 73 4.65 -16.97 -11.03
N SER A 74 4.25 -16.93 -12.30
CA SER A 74 4.40 -15.76 -13.15
C SER A 74 3.31 -14.72 -12.80
N LEU A 75 3.60 -13.44 -13.03
CA LEU A 75 2.57 -12.40 -12.91
C LEU A 75 1.40 -12.67 -13.85
N LYS A 76 1.70 -13.10 -15.11
CA LYS A 76 0.70 -13.51 -16.10
C LYS A 76 -0.27 -14.54 -15.55
N SER A 77 0.23 -15.63 -14.98
CA SER A 77 -0.61 -16.70 -14.43
C SER A 77 -1.51 -16.24 -13.29
N ILE A 78 -1.05 -15.26 -12.49
CA ILE A 78 -1.85 -14.68 -11.40
C ILE A 78 -2.95 -13.78 -11.96
N VAL A 79 -2.63 -12.91 -12.93
CA VAL A 79 -3.61 -12.02 -13.57
C VAL A 79 -4.71 -12.82 -14.28
N GLU A 80 -4.35 -13.94 -14.92
CA GLU A 80 -5.28 -14.82 -15.63
C GLU A 80 -6.02 -15.82 -14.73
N SER A 81 -5.68 -15.91 -13.45
CA SER A 81 -6.25 -16.93 -12.55
C SER A 81 -7.68 -16.65 -12.10
N ASP A 82 -8.17 -15.44 -12.28
CA ASP A 82 -9.51 -15.03 -11.84
C ASP A 82 -10.03 -13.82 -12.63
N THR A 83 -11.29 -13.47 -12.46
CA THR A 83 -11.85 -12.19 -12.90
C THR A 83 -11.70 -11.17 -11.76
N TRP A 84 -11.02 -10.06 -12.06
CA TRP A 84 -10.68 -9.05 -11.06
C TRP A 84 -11.55 -7.80 -11.24
N ASP A 85 -12.28 -7.40 -10.20
CA ASP A 85 -12.99 -6.12 -10.17
C ASP A 85 -12.01 -4.95 -10.01
N ILE A 86 -10.97 -5.16 -9.22
CA ILE A 86 -9.97 -4.15 -8.90
C ILE A 86 -8.57 -4.78 -8.98
N VAL A 87 -7.65 -4.10 -9.65
CA VAL A 87 -6.21 -4.43 -9.66
C VAL A 87 -5.43 -3.20 -9.21
N THR A 88 -4.48 -3.37 -8.30
CA THR A 88 -3.63 -2.26 -7.85
C THR A 88 -2.17 -2.47 -8.23
N LEU A 89 -1.50 -1.39 -8.60
CA LEU A 89 -0.07 -1.33 -8.86
C LEU A 89 0.62 -0.53 -7.74
N GLN A 90 1.84 -0.91 -7.38
CA GLN A 90 2.63 -0.19 -6.38
C GLN A 90 4.11 -0.20 -6.76
N GLU A 91 4.73 0.97 -6.71
CA GLU A 91 6.13 1.17 -7.07
C GLU A 91 7.02 1.38 -5.82
N HIS A 92 8.30 1.04 -5.97
CA HIS A 92 9.33 1.28 -4.96
C HIS A 92 9.70 2.77 -4.90
N THR A 93 9.56 3.41 -3.74
CA THR A 93 9.72 4.87 -3.60
C THR A 93 11.15 5.35 -3.33
N GLY A 94 12.06 4.43 -2.98
CA GLY A 94 13.42 4.78 -2.56
C GLY A 94 14.31 5.41 -3.64
N SER A 95 13.98 5.26 -4.90
CA SER A 95 14.73 5.80 -6.04
C SER A 95 14.12 7.04 -6.69
N TYR A 96 13.04 7.60 -6.14
CA TYR A 96 12.38 8.78 -6.71
C TYR A 96 13.24 10.05 -6.73
N TYR A 97 14.34 10.10 -5.98
CA TYR A 97 15.30 11.20 -6.03
C TYR A 97 16.01 11.36 -7.40
N ALA A 98 16.20 10.23 -8.11
CA ALA A 98 16.83 10.18 -9.42
C ALA A 98 15.83 9.83 -10.52
N TRP A 99 14.57 9.75 -10.18
CA TRP A 99 13.55 9.29 -11.07
C TRP A 99 13.01 10.45 -11.90
N GLU A 100 13.61 10.63 -13.03
CA GLU A 100 12.93 11.37 -14.09
C GLU A 100 11.84 10.45 -14.61
N TRP A 101 10.59 10.94 -14.61
CA TRP A 101 9.48 10.28 -15.26
C TRP A 101 9.82 10.13 -16.74
N ASP A 102 10.30 8.96 -17.09
CA ASP A 102 10.76 8.65 -18.43
C ASP A 102 9.78 7.74 -19.17
N GLU A 103 10.09 7.52 -20.45
CA GLU A 103 9.30 6.64 -21.31
C GLU A 103 9.29 5.20 -20.81
N THR A 104 10.36 4.73 -20.17
CA THR A 104 10.50 3.35 -19.67
C THR A 104 9.48 3.08 -18.57
N GLU A 105 9.41 3.97 -17.58
CA GLU A 105 8.48 3.82 -16.45
C GLU A 105 7.02 3.97 -16.89
N ARG A 106 6.75 5.01 -17.69
CA ARG A 106 5.42 5.24 -18.25
C ARG A 106 5.00 4.06 -19.14
N GLY A 107 5.91 3.58 -19.97
CA GLY A 107 5.68 2.44 -20.85
C GLY A 107 5.41 1.16 -20.08
N ALA A 108 6.15 0.91 -18.99
CA ALA A 108 5.94 -0.24 -18.13
C ALA A 108 4.57 -0.23 -17.44
N ILE A 109 4.17 0.90 -16.85
CA ILE A 109 2.85 1.03 -16.21
C ILE A 109 1.74 0.87 -17.26
N SER A 110 1.84 1.54 -18.40
CA SER A 110 0.86 1.43 -19.49
C SER A 110 0.78 -0.01 -20.02
N GLY A 111 1.93 -0.65 -20.22
CA GLY A 111 1.99 -2.04 -20.69
C GLY A 111 1.41 -3.05 -19.69
N LEU A 112 1.64 -2.85 -18.37
CA LEU A 112 0.98 -3.66 -17.36
C LEU A 112 -0.54 -3.47 -17.37
N CYS A 113 -1.01 -2.25 -17.57
CA CYS A 113 -2.44 -1.99 -17.72
C CYS A 113 -3.02 -2.72 -18.94
N ASP A 114 -2.32 -2.68 -20.07
CA ASP A 114 -2.76 -3.37 -21.28
C ASP A 114 -2.81 -4.89 -21.06
N TYR A 115 -1.81 -5.47 -20.41
CA TYR A 115 -1.80 -6.90 -20.08
C TYR A 115 -2.96 -7.27 -19.14
N ILE A 116 -3.21 -6.45 -18.12
CA ILE A 116 -4.32 -6.67 -17.17
C ILE A 116 -5.65 -6.60 -17.93
N GLN A 117 -5.87 -5.58 -18.74
CA GLN A 117 -7.11 -5.39 -19.48
C GLN A 117 -7.35 -6.50 -20.49
N GLN A 118 -6.32 -6.94 -21.23
CA GLN A 118 -6.42 -8.02 -22.20
C GLN A 118 -6.74 -9.38 -21.55
N ALA A 119 -6.28 -9.60 -20.32
CA ALA A 119 -6.53 -10.83 -19.57
C ALA A 119 -7.95 -10.87 -18.96
N GLN A 120 -8.67 -9.75 -18.91
CA GLN A 120 -10.00 -9.65 -18.30
C GLN A 120 -11.09 -9.60 -19.40
N PRO A 121 -11.83 -10.69 -19.62
CA PRO A 121 -12.60 -10.87 -20.86
C PRO A 121 -13.93 -10.11 -20.92
N LEU A 122 -14.47 -9.65 -19.79
CA LEU A 122 -15.83 -9.11 -19.75
C LEU A 122 -15.87 -7.61 -19.45
N ASP A 123 -15.17 -7.17 -18.42
CA ASP A 123 -15.16 -5.77 -18.01
C ASP A 123 -13.73 -5.34 -17.64
N ARG A 124 -13.38 -4.11 -17.98
CA ARG A 124 -12.12 -3.52 -17.54
C ARG A 124 -12.12 -3.37 -16.01
N PRO A 125 -11.16 -3.97 -15.29
CA PRO A 125 -11.04 -3.75 -13.85
C PRO A 125 -10.71 -2.30 -13.54
N THR A 126 -11.13 -1.81 -12.37
CA THR A 126 -10.61 -0.55 -11.85
C THR A 126 -9.13 -0.73 -11.51
N ILE A 127 -8.27 0.13 -12.07
CA ILE A 127 -6.83 0.08 -11.80
C ILE A 127 -6.46 1.14 -10.77
N GLY A 128 -6.04 0.69 -9.59
CA GLY A 128 -5.60 1.54 -8.50
C GLY A 128 -4.08 1.67 -8.44
N TYR A 129 -3.60 2.75 -7.82
CA TYR A 129 -2.19 2.93 -7.51
C TYR A 129 -2.00 3.16 -6.01
N ILE A 130 -1.25 2.26 -5.35
CA ILE A 130 -0.90 2.42 -3.94
C ILE A 130 0.29 3.38 -3.86
N MET A 131 0.04 4.59 -3.40
CA MET A 131 1.06 5.57 -3.08
C MET A 131 1.76 5.14 -1.79
N ALA A 132 2.97 4.63 -1.90
CA ALA A 132 3.76 4.19 -0.75
C ALA A 132 4.36 5.38 0.02
N GLN A 133 4.93 5.09 1.19
CA GLN A 133 5.38 6.10 2.15
C GLN A 133 6.77 6.66 1.86
N ALA A 134 7.04 7.87 2.36
CA ALA A 134 8.39 8.35 2.63
C ALA A 134 9.03 7.55 3.78
N TYR A 135 10.34 7.37 3.73
CA TYR A 135 11.09 6.65 4.75
C TYR A 135 11.06 7.37 6.11
N GLY A 136 11.43 6.68 7.17
CA GLY A 136 11.53 7.27 8.50
C GLY A 136 12.57 8.39 8.55
N ALA A 137 12.35 9.38 9.42
CA ALA A 137 13.17 10.60 9.51
C ALA A 137 14.68 10.33 9.77
N TYR A 138 15.01 9.17 10.30
CA TYR A 138 16.39 8.78 10.61
C TYR A 138 17.04 7.88 9.55
N HIS A 139 16.40 7.71 8.39
CA HIS A 139 16.93 6.86 7.32
C HIS A 139 18.16 7.49 6.66
N SER A 140 19.13 6.65 6.30
CA SER A 140 20.41 7.06 5.67
C SER A 140 20.27 7.70 4.28
N HIS A 141 19.08 7.70 3.68
CA HIS A 141 18.76 8.48 2.48
C HIS A 141 18.85 9.98 2.73
N TYR A 142 18.76 10.43 3.97
CA TYR A 142 18.82 11.85 4.30
C TYR A 142 20.19 12.23 4.88
N PRO A 143 20.84 13.30 4.46
CA PRO A 143 20.47 14.22 3.35
C PRO A 143 20.99 13.78 1.97
N LYS A 144 21.43 12.54 1.80
CA LYS A 144 22.17 12.07 0.61
C LYS A 144 21.33 12.14 -0.68
N TYR A 145 20.08 11.71 -0.64
CA TYR A 145 19.18 11.63 -1.81
C TYR A 145 18.01 12.61 -1.73
N PHE A 146 17.54 12.88 -0.54
CA PHE A 146 16.52 13.89 -0.25
C PHE A 146 17.02 14.73 0.92
N ALA A 147 16.70 16.02 0.93
CA ALA A 147 17.10 16.89 2.02
C ALA A 147 16.58 16.42 3.39
N ASN A 148 15.36 15.90 3.41
CA ASN A 148 14.69 15.36 4.59
C ASN A 148 13.47 14.52 4.16
N GLN A 149 12.75 13.99 5.13
CA GLN A 149 11.54 13.19 4.92
C GLN A 149 10.44 13.95 4.15
N GLN A 150 10.24 15.23 4.44
CA GLN A 150 9.24 16.05 3.76
C GLN A 150 9.57 16.18 2.26
N ALA A 151 10.82 16.44 1.92
CA ALA A 151 11.28 16.50 0.54
C ALA A 151 11.08 15.16 -0.21
N MET A 152 11.28 14.02 0.48
CA MET A 152 10.96 12.71 -0.09
C MET A 152 9.47 12.53 -0.32
N PHE A 153 8.63 12.92 0.64
CA PHE A 153 7.17 12.87 0.49
C PHE A 153 6.70 13.72 -0.70
N GLU A 154 7.21 14.93 -0.83
CA GLU A 154 6.90 15.82 -1.96
C GLU A 154 7.31 15.23 -3.32
N ALA A 155 8.46 14.58 -3.38
CA ALA A 155 8.90 13.87 -4.58
C ALA A 155 7.97 12.69 -4.92
N ILE A 156 7.53 11.91 -3.93
CA ILE A 156 6.54 10.85 -4.11
C ILE A 156 5.23 11.42 -4.66
N VAL A 157 4.72 12.48 -4.06
CA VAL A 157 3.49 13.16 -4.53
C VAL A 157 3.64 13.63 -5.97
N ALA A 158 4.76 14.25 -6.31
CA ALA A 158 5.02 14.72 -7.67
C ALA A 158 5.01 13.58 -8.70
N GLN A 159 5.60 12.44 -8.38
CA GLN A 159 5.60 11.27 -9.26
C GLN A 159 4.22 10.64 -9.38
N VAL A 160 3.50 10.45 -8.27
CA VAL A 160 2.15 9.87 -8.30
C VAL A 160 1.19 10.74 -9.13
N ARG A 161 1.32 12.06 -9.06
CA ARG A 161 0.53 12.98 -9.91
C ARG A 161 0.84 12.78 -11.40
N LYS A 162 2.11 12.55 -11.78
CA LYS A 162 2.49 12.26 -13.18
C LYS A 162 1.94 10.90 -13.62
N ILE A 163 2.10 9.87 -12.78
CA ILE A 163 1.60 8.52 -13.03
C ILE A 163 0.09 8.57 -13.32
N THR A 164 -0.68 9.19 -12.45
CA THR A 164 -2.13 9.26 -12.62
C THR A 164 -2.60 10.11 -13.78
N ALA A 165 -1.84 11.14 -14.14
CA ALA A 165 -2.18 12.01 -15.27
C ALA A 165 -1.83 11.41 -16.64
N GLN A 166 -0.92 10.44 -16.71
CA GLN A 166 -0.33 9.98 -17.96
C GLN A 166 -0.50 8.47 -18.22
N THR A 167 -1.13 7.74 -17.32
CA THR A 167 -1.36 6.30 -17.45
C THR A 167 -2.82 5.91 -17.20
N CYS A 168 -3.09 4.63 -17.20
CA CYS A 168 -4.41 4.03 -17.01
C CYS A 168 -4.95 4.07 -15.57
N ILE A 169 -4.25 4.67 -14.63
CA ILE A 169 -4.63 4.63 -13.21
C ILE A 169 -5.93 5.40 -12.99
N ASP A 170 -6.95 4.71 -12.48
CA ASP A 170 -8.27 5.26 -12.20
C ASP A 170 -8.35 5.90 -10.81
N ILE A 171 -7.62 5.35 -9.83
CA ILE A 171 -7.75 5.75 -8.43
C ILE A 171 -6.41 5.66 -7.70
N VAL A 172 -6.12 6.64 -6.82
CA VAL A 172 -4.97 6.63 -5.92
C VAL A 172 -5.39 6.16 -4.54
N ILE A 173 -4.61 5.25 -3.96
CA ILE A 173 -4.72 4.81 -2.58
C ILE A 173 -3.60 5.49 -1.78
N PRO A 174 -3.87 6.56 -1.03
CA PRO A 174 -2.84 7.44 -0.48
C PRO A 174 -2.27 6.94 0.87
N SER A 175 -1.80 5.67 0.90
CA SER A 175 -1.27 5.05 2.12
C SER A 175 -0.04 5.79 2.67
N GLY A 176 0.81 6.34 1.79
CA GLY A 176 1.95 7.16 2.20
C GLY A 176 1.53 8.47 2.86
N THR A 177 0.48 9.14 2.35
CA THR A 177 -0.08 10.33 2.98
C THR A 177 -0.72 10.00 4.33
N SER A 178 -1.38 8.84 4.45
CA SER A 178 -1.94 8.40 5.73
C SER A 178 -0.86 8.24 6.81
N LEU A 179 0.28 7.63 6.47
CA LEU A 179 1.41 7.55 7.40
C LEU A 179 1.97 8.94 7.71
N GLN A 180 2.09 9.82 6.71
CA GLN A 180 2.61 11.17 6.93
C GLN A 180 1.68 11.99 7.85
N ASN A 181 0.36 11.85 7.70
CA ASN A 181 -0.61 12.41 8.64
C ASN A 181 -0.41 11.84 10.05
N LEU A 182 -0.33 10.51 10.17
CA LEU A 182 -0.16 9.84 11.46
C LEU A 182 1.12 10.29 12.20
N ARG A 183 2.19 10.62 11.45
CA ARG A 183 3.44 11.13 12.00
C ARG A 183 3.29 12.48 12.69
N THR A 184 2.29 13.26 12.35
CA THR A 184 2.00 14.55 13.02
C THR A 184 1.19 14.38 14.31
N SER A 185 0.66 13.19 14.60
CA SER A 185 -0.14 12.92 15.80
C SER A 185 0.71 12.58 17.02
N SER A 186 0.05 12.55 18.18
CA SER A 186 0.66 12.12 19.44
C SER A 186 1.13 10.65 19.46
N LEU A 187 0.79 9.86 18.44
CA LEU A 187 1.24 8.47 18.31
C LEU A 187 2.68 8.37 17.80
N ASN A 188 3.18 9.40 17.14
CA ASN A 188 4.58 9.45 16.72
C ASN A 188 5.46 9.91 17.88
N ARG A 189 6.05 8.95 18.57
CA ARG A 189 6.92 9.21 19.71
C ARG A 189 8.34 9.49 19.24
N ASP A 190 9.04 10.37 19.93
CA ASP A 190 10.47 10.61 19.70
C ASP A 190 11.31 9.44 20.27
N ASN A 191 11.29 8.34 19.56
CA ASN A 191 11.99 7.10 19.90
C ASN A 191 12.92 6.61 18.78
N GLY A 192 13.18 7.44 17.78
CA GLY A 192 14.01 7.10 16.63
C GLY A 192 13.38 6.16 15.62
N MET A 193 12.12 5.76 15.81
CA MET A 193 11.44 4.79 14.93
C MET A 193 10.51 5.43 13.91
N ASP A 194 9.94 6.60 14.22
CA ASP A 194 9.08 7.38 13.33
C ASP A 194 7.97 6.54 12.69
N LEU A 195 7.33 5.69 13.52
CA LEU A 195 6.28 4.75 13.10
C LEU A 195 6.71 3.78 11.98
N THR A 196 8.04 3.50 11.90
CA THR A 196 8.61 2.57 10.91
C THR A 196 9.44 1.48 11.58
N ARG A 197 9.60 0.34 10.91
CA ARG A 197 10.63 -0.66 11.18
C ARG A 197 11.71 -0.58 10.11
N ALA A 198 12.94 -0.87 10.48
CA ALA A 198 14.12 -0.73 9.61
C ALA A 198 14.20 0.63 8.90
N SER A 199 13.56 1.65 9.46
CA SER A 199 13.48 3.04 9.00
C SER A 199 12.86 3.30 7.61
N TYR A 200 12.27 2.29 6.93
CA TYR A 200 11.60 2.46 5.62
C TYR A 200 10.29 1.69 5.48
N HIS A 201 10.11 0.59 6.18
CA HIS A 201 8.84 -0.12 6.24
C HIS A 201 7.92 0.48 7.33
N MET A 202 6.62 0.42 7.14
CA MET A 202 5.66 0.73 8.18
C MET A 202 5.83 -0.21 9.38
N ASP A 203 5.60 0.26 10.62
CA ASP A 203 5.54 -0.63 11.76
C ASP A 203 4.47 -1.72 11.57
N TYR A 204 4.62 -2.84 12.27
CA TYR A 204 3.70 -3.96 12.08
C TYR A 204 2.29 -3.71 12.60
N GLY A 205 2.09 -2.73 13.46
CA GLY A 205 0.82 -2.42 14.08
C GLY A 205 0.13 -1.19 13.50
N ILE A 206 0.25 -0.05 14.21
CA ILE A 206 -0.59 1.12 13.96
C ILE A 206 -0.40 1.75 12.57
N SER A 207 0.82 1.73 12.01
CA SER A 207 1.06 2.31 10.69
C SER A 207 0.45 1.45 9.57
N ARG A 208 0.65 0.11 9.64
CA ARG A 208 -0.02 -0.83 8.74
C ARG A 208 -1.55 -0.78 8.88
N TYR A 209 -2.04 -0.55 10.09
CA TYR A 209 -3.47 -0.39 10.32
C TYR A 209 -4.03 0.86 9.64
N ALA A 210 -3.35 2.00 9.76
CA ALA A 210 -3.73 3.24 9.07
C ALA A 210 -3.71 3.05 7.54
N ALA A 211 -2.67 2.39 7.01
CA ALA A 211 -2.58 2.09 5.58
C ALA A 211 -3.70 1.16 5.11
N ALA A 212 -4.00 0.09 5.85
CA ALA A 212 -5.11 -0.80 5.55
C ALA A 212 -6.48 -0.10 5.63
N ALA A 213 -6.65 0.83 6.57
CA ALA A 213 -7.83 1.69 6.65
C ALA A 213 -7.97 2.60 5.41
N THR A 214 -6.84 3.07 4.86
CA THR A 214 -6.82 3.84 3.62
C THR A 214 -7.25 2.99 2.42
N VAL A 215 -6.73 1.76 2.32
CA VAL A 215 -7.16 0.78 1.28
C VAL A 215 -8.65 0.48 1.43
N PHE A 216 -9.11 0.19 2.65
CA PHE A 216 -10.53 -0.07 2.94
C PHE A 216 -11.41 1.10 2.50
N ARG A 217 -11.07 2.33 2.91
CA ARG A 217 -11.83 3.53 2.56
C ARG A 217 -11.87 3.77 1.05
N THR A 218 -10.76 3.52 0.36
CA THR A 218 -10.64 3.82 -1.07
C THR A 218 -11.28 2.76 -1.97
N LEU A 219 -11.12 1.47 -1.64
CA LEU A 219 -11.53 0.37 -2.51
C LEU A 219 -12.79 -0.34 -2.03
N VAL A 220 -12.97 -0.49 -0.72
CA VAL A 220 -14.05 -1.32 -0.17
C VAL A 220 -15.32 -0.49 0.11
N THR A 221 -15.17 0.66 0.75
CA THR A 221 -16.31 1.53 1.08
C THR A 221 -17.16 1.90 -0.14
N PRO A 222 -16.58 2.28 -1.31
CA PRO A 222 -17.40 2.61 -2.49
C PRO A 222 -18.23 1.44 -3.02
N CYS A 223 -17.71 0.22 -2.91
CA CYS A 223 -18.38 -0.99 -3.40
C CYS A 223 -19.42 -1.55 -2.44
N THR A 224 -19.25 -1.32 -1.13
CA THR A 224 -20.07 -1.97 -0.09
C THR A 224 -20.95 -1.01 0.69
N GLY A 225 -20.68 0.28 0.65
CA GLY A 225 -21.30 1.30 1.50
C GLY A 225 -20.86 1.24 2.97
N VAL A 226 -20.01 0.29 3.36
CA VAL A 226 -19.56 0.10 4.75
C VAL A 226 -18.44 1.09 5.07
N SER A 227 -18.59 1.83 6.17
CA SER A 227 -17.55 2.74 6.67
C SER A 227 -16.44 1.98 7.39
N VAL A 228 -15.20 2.46 7.26
CA VAL A 228 -14.08 2.01 8.09
C VAL A 228 -14.12 2.61 9.50
N GLU A 229 -14.87 3.69 9.70
CA GLU A 229 -15.04 4.33 11.02
C GLU A 229 -15.66 3.34 12.01
N GLY A 230 -15.12 3.31 13.22
CA GLY A 230 -15.59 2.38 14.24
C GLY A 230 -15.18 0.91 14.01
N ASN A 231 -14.31 0.61 13.04
CA ASN A 231 -13.84 -0.75 12.81
C ASN A 231 -13.24 -1.37 14.07
N GLY A 232 -13.75 -2.55 14.46
CA GLY A 232 -13.39 -3.23 15.71
C GLY A 232 -12.15 -4.11 15.64
N TYR A 233 -11.47 -4.22 14.49
CA TYR A 233 -10.24 -5.00 14.37
C TYR A 233 -9.12 -4.38 15.22
N ARG A 234 -8.39 -5.23 15.94
CA ARG A 234 -7.25 -4.84 16.78
C ARG A 234 -6.06 -5.79 16.52
N TYR A 235 -4.85 -5.27 16.77
CA TYR A 235 -3.61 -6.02 16.63
C TYR A 235 -2.77 -5.85 17.89
N SER A 236 -2.43 -6.94 18.56
CA SER A 236 -1.89 -6.91 19.93
C SER A 236 -0.36 -6.96 20.02
N THR A 237 0.34 -7.30 18.94
CA THR A 237 1.80 -7.48 18.99
C THR A 237 2.50 -6.17 19.25
N SER A 238 3.39 -6.16 20.25
CA SER A 238 4.26 -5.05 20.60
C SER A 238 5.73 -5.45 20.44
N SER A 239 6.53 -4.60 19.86
CA SER A 239 7.98 -4.82 19.74
C SER A 239 8.71 -3.49 19.61
N THR A 240 9.87 -3.39 20.27
CA THR A 240 10.76 -2.21 20.22
C THR A 240 12.03 -2.44 19.39
N SER A 241 12.21 -3.65 18.81
CA SER A 241 13.35 -3.92 17.94
C SER A 241 13.26 -3.13 16.63
N THR A 242 14.37 -2.65 16.11
CA THR A 242 14.40 -1.81 14.91
C THR A 242 13.81 -2.47 13.67
N THR A 243 14.06 -3.78 13.48
CA THR A 243 13.57 -4.55 12.34
C THR A 243 12.17 -5.14 12.54
N GLY A 244 11.76 -5.27 13.81
CA GLY A 244 10.47 -5.84 14.20
C GLY A 244 9.55 -4.85 14.88
N TYR A 245 9.79 -3.53 14.75
CA TYR A 245 9.03 -2.50 15.46
C TYR A 245 7.53 -2.62 15.22
N SER A 246 6.78 -2.59 16.31
CA SER A 246 5.33 -2.78 16.30
C SER A 246 4.67 -2.01 17.45
N THR A 247 3.78 -1.10 17.09
CA THR A 247 2.89 -0.40 18.03
C THR A 247 1.53 -1.09 18.00
N PRO A 248 1.07 -1.70 19.10
CA PRO A 248 -0.22 -2.37 19.14
C PRO A 248 -1.37 -1.43 18.74
N VAL A 249 -2.36 -1.97 18.05
CA VAL A 249 -3.61 -1.27 17.74
C VAL A 249 -4.61 -1.53 18.87
N THR A 250 -5.00 -0.47 19.55
CA THR A 250 -5.88 -0.47 20.73
C THR A 250 -7.13 0.38 20.48
N ASP A 251 -8.11 0.31 21.39
CA ASP A 251 -9.28 1.18 21.32
C ASP A 251 -8.95 2.67 21.43
N ALA A 252 -7.85 2.99 22.10
CA ALA A 252 -7.42 4.37 22.28
C ALA A 252 -6.75 4.96 21.01
N ASN A 253 -5.96 4.16 20.27
CA ASN A 253 -5.18 4.69 19.13
C ASN A 253 -5.77 4.37 17.75
N ALA A 254 -6.60 3.34 17.63
CA ALA A 254 -7.27 2.99 16.37
C ALA A 254 -8.08 4.16 15.75
N PRO A 255 -8.85 4.95 16.52
CA PRO A 255 -9.56 6.09 15.97
C PRO A 255 -8.64 7.16 15.34
N VAL A 256 -7.46 7.39 15.94
CA VAL A 256 -6.46 8.34 15.39
C VAL A 256 -5.92 7.84 14.05
N ALA A 257 -5.58 6.55 13.96
CA ALA A 257 -5.10 5.93 12.72
C ALA A 257 -6.17 5.93 11.62
N ILE A 258 -7.42 5.61 11.94
CA ILE A 258 -8.54 5.70 10.99
C ILE A 258 -8.72 7.16 10.54
N ARG A 259 -8.65 8.13 11.44
CA ARG A 259 -8.76 9.54 11.08
C ARG A 259 -7.65 9.97 10.11
N ALA A 260 -6.40 9.57 10.38
CA ALA A 260 -5.28 9.84 9.48
C ALA A 260 -5.52 9.27 8.07
N ALA A 261 -6.10 8.08 7.96
CA ALA A 261 -6.49 7.44 6.71
C ALA A 261 -7.61 8.21 5.99
N LEU A 262 -8.66 8.62 6.69
CA LEU A 262 -9.77 9.37 6.12
C LEU A 262 -9.33 10.75 5.60
N GLU A 263 -8.47 11.45 6.33
CA GLU A 263 -7.92 12.73 5.89
C GLU A 263 -7.00 12.54 4.68
N ALA A 264 -6.21 11.46 4.64
CA ALA A 264 -5.42 11.14 3.45
C ALA A 264 -6.31 10.88 2.22
N CYS A 265 -7.42 10.16 2.37
CA CYS A 265 -8.37 9.96 1.27
C CYS A 265 -9.04 11.27 0.82
N ARG A 266 -9.25 12.22 1.71
CA ARG A 266 -9.82 13.54 1.40
C ARG A 266 -8.82 14.45 0.69
N THR A 267 -7.55 14.42 1.11
CA THR A 267 -6.44 15.23 0.58
C THR A 267 -5.23 14.35 0.24
N PRO A 268 -5.29 13.57 -0.87
CA PRO A 268 -4.30 12.51 -1.15
C PRO A 268 -2.85 12.97 -1.26
N TYR A 269 -2.65 14.24 -1.59
CA TYR A 269 -1.36 14.83 -1.95
C TYR A 269 -0.88 15.89 -0.96
N ALA A 270 -1.49 15.99 0.21
CA ALA A 270 -1.12 16.97 1.21
C ALA A 270 -1.23 16.38 2.62
N VAL A 271 -0.28 16.73 3.46
CA VAL A 271 -0.29 16.34 4.88
C VAL A 271 -1.38 17.12 5.61
N THR A 272 -2.19 16.39 6.37
CA THR A 272 -3.13 16.97 7.35
C THR A 272 -2.51 16.87 8.73
N ASP A 273 -2.45 17.99 9.44
CA ASP A 273 -1.98 18.05 10.83
C ASP A 273 -2.94 17.32 11.76
N MET A 274 -2.43 16.26 12.42
CA MET A 274 -3.14 15.42 13.37
C MET A 274 -2.73 15.72 14.84
N SER A 275 -2.02 16.81 15.11
CA SER A 275 -1.48 17.12 16.45
C SER A 275 -2.54 17.26 17.56
N LYS A 276 -3.80 17.44 17.16
CA LYS A 276 -4.94 17.51 18.08
C LYS A 276 -5.51 16.15 18.48
N TYR A 277 -4.98 15.06 17.92
CA TYR A 277 -5.48 13.70 18.13
C TYR A 277 -4.46 12.79 18.81
#